data_76111324c73a0d217cceaa7a0ee4118f
#
_entry.id   76111324c73a0d217cceaa7a0ee4118f
#
_cell.length_a   1.000
_cell.length_b   1.000
_cell.length_c   1.000
_cell.angle_alpha   90.00
_cell.angle_beta   90.00
_cell.angle_gamma   90.00
#
_symmetry.space_group_name_H-M   'P 1'
#
loop_
_entity.id
_entity.type
_entity.pdbx_description
1 polymer ?
#
loop_
_entity_poly.entity_id
_entity_poly.type
_entity_poly.pdbx_seq_one_letter_code
_entity_poly.pdbx_strand_id
1 'polypeptide(L)'
;IRDEYNEVMAHIARLREILANEEMRMQIIVDETLEIKEKYGDERRTNIVAAEGEMSIEDLIEEEDVAITISHMGYIKRTSLTEYRRQGRGGKGAKGGATRDEDFIEHIFIASTHDTMLFFSQMGKCFWLPVYQIPEGTRTSKGRAIQNMISLPPDDKIMAYIDIHDLEDEAFINEHYLVFCTKKGTIKKTTVEAFSRPRANGIVAINIAEGDELLAVRLTNGNCEVMMAVKSGRAIRFPEEKVRPMGRTATGVIGIELADDQDEVVGMITVEKGDKEKTV
;
A
#
# COMPACT_ATOMS: atom_id res chain seq x y z
N ILE A 1 -55.00 -31.11 -51.13
CA ILE A 1 -53.90 -32.06 -51.00
C ILE A 1 -52.74 -31.72 -51.95
N ARG A 2 -52.97 -31.51 -53.27
CA ARG A 2 -51.89 -31.18 -54.21
C ARG A 2 -51.34 -29.76 -54.03
N ASP A 3 -52.22 -28.83 -53.73
CA ASP A 3 -51.86 -27.45 -53.45
C ASP A 3 -51.13 -27.33 -52.12
N GLU A 4 -51.62 -27.94 -51.08
CA GLU A 4 -50.93 -28.08 -49.78
C GLU A 4 -49.53 -28.67 -49.90
N TYR A 5 -49.38 -29.75 -50.69
CA TYR A 5 -48.08 -30.35 -50.94
C TYR A 5 -47.09 -29.38 -51.59
N ASN A 6 -47.57 -28.62 -52.59
CA ASN A 6 -46.74 -27.62 -53.28
C ASN A 6 -46.34 -26.47 -52.36
N GLU A 7 -47.23 -26.00 -51.47
CA GLU A 7 -46.97 -24.98 -50.49
C GLU A 7 -45.91 -25.43 -49.49
N VAL A 8 -46.02 -26.65 -48.95
CA VAL A 8 -45.06 -27.22 -48.04
C VAL A 8 -43.68 -27.41 -48.69
N MET A 9 -43.65 -27.85 -49.95
CA MET A 9 -42.38 -28.01 -50.70
C MET A 9 -41.72 -26.64 -50.96
N ALA A 10 -42.48 -25.61 -51.27
CA ALA A 10 -41.96 -24.26 -51.44
C ALA A 10 -41.40 -23.69 -50.10
N HIS A 11 -42.12 -23.97 -49.02
CA HIS A 11 -41.62 -23.58 -47.67
C HIS A 11 -40.34 -24.26 -47.27
N ILE A 12 -40.23 -25.57 -47.53
CA ILE A 12 -39.01 -26.31 -47.28
C ILE A 12 -37.84 -25.79 -48.11
N ALA A 13 -38.08 -25.46 -49.38
CA ALA A 13 -37.05 -24.89 -50.27
C ALA A 13 -36.54 -23.56 -49.69
N ARG A 14 -37.45 -22.68 -49.27
CA ARG A 14 -37.10 -21.36 -48.66
C ARG A 14 -36.31 -21.54 -47.34
N LEU A 15 -36.72 -22.46 -46.47
CA LEU A 15 -35.98 -22.72 -45.24
C LEU A 15 -34.57 -23.26 -45.50
N ARG A 16 -34.39 -24.12 -46.52
CA ARG A 16 -33.08 -24.61 -46.93
C ARG A 16 -32.19 -23.48 -47.47
N GLU A 17 -32.77 -22.56 -48.25
CA GLU A 17 -32.06 -21.41 -48.77
C GLU A 17 -31.56 -20.48 -47.61
N ILE A 18 -32.43 -20.19 -46.64
CA ILE A 18 -32.06 -19.44 -45.43
C ILE A 18 -30.92 -20.11 -44.68
N LEU A 19 -30.99 -21.42 -44.48
CA LEU A 19 -29.95 -22.17 -43.79
C LEU A 19 -28.60 -22.16 -44.54
N ALA A 20 -28.65 -22.18 -45.89
CA ALA A 20 -27.45 -22.16 -46.72
C ALA A 20 -26.80 -20.77 -46.88
N ASN A 21 -27.58 -19.69 -46.67
CA ASN A 21 -27.13 -18.32 -46.89
C ASN A 21 -27.03 -17.56 -45.55
N GLU A 22 -25.82 -17.12 -45.19
CA GLU A 22 -25.54 -16.43 -43.98
C GLU A 22 -26.15 -15.02 -43.96
N GLU A 23 -26.12 -14.31 -45.09
CA GLU A 23 -26.71 -12.96 -45.22
C GLU A 23 -28.23 -12.98 -44.98
N MET A 24 -28.93 -14.00 -45.50
CA MET A 24 -30.37 -14.12 -45.25
C MET A 24 -30.68 -14.40 -43.77
N ARG A 25 -29.88 -15.22 -43.11
CA ARG A 25 -30.02 -15.43 -41.64
C ARG A 25 -29.81 -14.16 -40.86
N MET A 26 -28.76 -13.41 -41.19
CA MET A 26 -28.49 -12.12 -40.53
C MET A 26 -29.60 -11.11 -40.77
N GLN A 27 -30.14 -11.05 -42.00
CA GLN A 27 -31.25 -10.16 -42.28
C GLN A 27 -32.51 -10.48 -41.47
N ILE A 28 -32.86 -11.77 -41.31
CA ILE A 28 -33.95 -12.20 -40.46
C ILE A 28 -33.74 -11.77 -39.01
N ILE A 29 -32.52 -11.95 -38.48
CA ILE A 29 -32.17 -11.53 -37.10
C ILE A 29 -32.34 -10.00 -36.95
N VAL A 30 -31.90 -9.25 -37.95
CA VAL A 30 -32.04 -7.77 -37.92
C VAL A 30 -33.52 -7.38 -37.95
N ASP A 31 -34.33 -7.97 -38.84
CA ASP A 31 -35.74 -7.67 -39.00
C ASP A 31 -36.54 -8.00 -37.71
N GLU A 32 -36.33 -9.19 -37.15
CA GLU A 32 -36.94 -9.60 -35.87
C GLU A 32 -36.50 -8.70 -34.71
N THR A 33 -35.22 -8.30 -34.67
CA THR A 33 -34.69 -7.38 -33.64
C THR A 33 -35.30 -5.99 -33.74
N LEU A 34 -35.51 -5.50 -34.97
CA LEU A 34 -36.20 -4.22 -35.22
C LEU A 34 -37.64 -4.28 -34.79
N GLU A 35 -38.38 -5.37 -35.09
CA GLU A 35 -39.75 -5.56 -34.64
C GLU A 35 -39.85 -5.58 -33.10
N ILE A 36 -38.93 -6.27 -32.43
CA ILE A 36 -38.87 -6.30 -30.95
C ILE A 36 -38.57 -4.90 -30.41
N LYS A 37 -37.66 -4.18 -31.05
CA LYS A 37 -37.32 -2.80 -30.66
C LYS A 37 -38.56 -1.86 -30.81
N GLU A 38 -39.28 -1.97 -31.90
CA GLU A 38 -40.49 -1.15 -32.12
C GLU A 38 -41.61 -1.46 -31.11
N LYS A 39 -41.77 -2.76 -30.77
CA LYS A 39 -42.83 -3.23 -29.89
C LYS A 39 -42.54 -3.04 -28.40
N TYR A 40 -41.29 -3.14 -27.98
CA TYR A 40 -40.88 -3.14 -26.58
C TYR A 40 -39.84 -2.09 -26.24
N GLY A 41 -39.36 -1.33 -27.23
CA GLY A 41 -38.39 -0.28 -26.98
C GLY A 41 -39.02 0.89 -26.21
N ASP A 42 -38.40 1.27 -25.13
CA ASP A 42 -38.71 2.46 -24.36
C ASP A 42 -37.55 3.48 -24.43
N GLU A 43 -37.83 4.72 -24.06
CA GLU A 43 -36.82 5.75 -23.99
C GLU A 43 -35.83 5.45 -22.88
N ARG A 44 -34.56 5.76 -23.15
CA ARG A 44 -33.50 5.60 -22.15
C ARG A 44 -33.82 6.44 -20.92
N ARG A 45 -33.89 5.81 -19.74
CA ARG A 45 -34.20 6.47 -18.45
C ARG A 45 -32.97 7.13 -17.82
N THR A 46 -31.76 6.83 -18.33
CA THR A 46 -30.51 7.39 -17.83
C THR A 46 -29.91 8.34 -18.85
N ASN A 47 -29.33 9.43 -18.40
CA ASN A 47 -28.59 10.34 -19.25
C ASN A 47 -27.16 9.84 -19.45
N ILE A 48 -26.64 9.98 -20.68
CA ILE A 48 -25.21 9.82 -20.96
C ILE A 48 -24.59 11.19 -20.74
N VAL A 49 -23.80 11.33 -19.69
CA VAL A 49 -22.99 12.52 -19.43
C VAL A 49 -21.53 12.21 -19.76
N ALA A 50 -20.76 13.23 -20.15
CA ALA A 50 -19.33 13.07 -20.26
C ALA A 50 -18.76 12.70 -18.88
N ALA A 51 -17.80 11.76 -18.83
CA ALA A 51 -17.12 11.42 -17.59
C ALA A 51 -16.31 12.66 -17.14
N GLU A 52 -16.71 13.26 -16.05
CA GLU A 52 -15.96 14.32 -15.35
C GLU A 52 -14.96 13.65 -14.39
N GLY A 53 -13.96 12.95 -14.95
CA GLY A 53 -12.97 12.21 -14.17
C GLY A 53 -13.40 10.78 -13.77
N GLU A 54 -12.46 9.91 -13.55
CA GLU A 54 -12.69 8.62 -12.90
C GLU A 54 -12.82 8.88 -11.39
N MET A 55 -14.00 8.64 -10.83
CA MET A 55 -14.21 8.70 -9.38
C MET A 55 -13.47 7.53 -8.75
N SER A 56 -12.45 7.81 -7.95
CA SER A 56 -11.72 6.79 -7.20
C SER A 56 -12.52 6.34 -5.97
N ILE A 57 -12.19 5.17 -5.41
CA ILE A 57 -12.79 4.74 -4.13
C ILE A 57 -12.41 5.74 -3.02
N GLU A 58 -11.26 6.34 -3.12
CA GLU A 58 -10.72 7.33 -2.19
C GLU A 58 -11.59 8.59 -2.12
N ASP A 59 -12.12 9.07 -3.26
CA ASP A 59 -13.04 10.23 -3.34
C ASP A 59 -14.34 10.02 -2.55
N LEU A 60 -14.71 8.77 -2.24
CA LEU A 60 -15.89 8.40 -1.47
C LEU A 60 -15.63 8.26 0.03
N ILE A 61 -14.37 8.33 0.45
CA ILE A 61 -13.95 8.14 1.84
C ILE A 61 -13.73 9.51 2.46
N GLU A 62 -14.33 9.74 3.62
CA GLU A 62 -14.11 10.96 4.39
C GLU A 62 -12.66 11.01 4.88
N GLU A 63 -12.00 12.16 4.64
CA GLU A 63 -10.67 12.40 5.16
C GLU A 63 -10.74 12.67 6.65
N GLU A 64 -10.18 11.78 7.45
CA GLU A 64 -10.09 11.92 8.90
C GLU A 64 -8.74 11.42 9.43
N ASP A 65 -8.30 12.03 10.52
CA ASP A 65 -7.14 11.53 11.27
C ASP A 65 -7.52 10.29 12.07
N VAL A 66 -6.75 9.22 11.92
CA VAL A 66 -6.93 7.96 12.62
C VAL A 66 -5.67 7.54 13.37
N ALA A 67 -5.85 6.89 14.50
CA ALA A 67 -4.75 6.24 15.21
C ALA A 67 -4.55 4.83 14.65
N ILE A 68 -3.37 4.58 14.07
CA ILE A 68 -2.95 3.27 13.62
C ILE A 68 -2.18 2.60 14.75
N THR A 69 -2.58 1.39 15.12
CA THR A 69 -1.89 0.59 16.12
C THR A 69 -1.41 -0.71 15.51
N ILE A 70 -0.14 -1.05 15.76
CA ILE A 70 0.49 -2.26 15.29
C ILE A 70 1.06 -3.01 16.48
N SER A 71 0.71 -4.29 16.60
CA SER A 71 1.24 -5.14 17.65
C SER A 71 2.54 -5.83 17.23
N HIS A 72 3.29 -6.33 18.21
CA HIS A 72 4.53 -7.09 18.00
C HIS A 72 4.34 -8.33 17.11
N MET A 73 3.19 -8.98 17.19
CA MET A 73 2.85 -10.12 16.33
C MET A 73 2.31 -9.72 14.94
N GLY A 74 2.34 -8.42 14.60
CA GLY A 74 1.94 -7.92 13.29
C GLY A 74 0.42 -7.78 13.09
N TYR A 75 -0.36 -7.57 14.17
CA TYR A 75 -1.77 -7.20 14.06
C TYR A 75 -1.90 -5.70 13.93
N ILE A 76 -2.64 -5.25 12.91
CA ILE A 76 -2.85 -3.84 12.60
C ILE A 76 -4.34 -3.48 12.64
N LYS A 77 -4.64 -2.28 13.09
CA LYS A 77 -5.97 -1.65 13.01
C LYS A 77 -5.84 -0.14 12.93
N ARG A 78 -6.86 0.51 12.41
CA ARG A 78 -7.09 1.95 12.54
C ARG A 78 -8.25 2.21 13.51
N THR A 79 -8.18 3.29 14.26
CA THR A 79 -9.21 3.71 15.22
C THR A 79 -9.40 5.21 15.09
N SER A 80 -10.64 5.71 14.94
CA SER A 80 -10.90 7.15 14.89
C SER A 80 -10.36 7.83 16.14
N LEU A 81 -9.73 9.00 15.97
CA LEU A 81 -9.22 9.80 17.10
C LEU A 81 -10.32 10.22 18.07
N THR A 82 -11.57 10.26 17.65
CA THR A 82 -12.72 10.57 18.51
C THR A 82 -12.89 9.59 19.66
N GLU A 83 -12.39 8.35 19.54
CA GLU A 83 -12.38 7.35 20.61
C GLU A 83 -11.33 7.64 21.71
N TYR A 84 -10.34 8.53 21.42
CA TYR A 84 -9.29 8.90 22.38
C TYR A 84 -9.62 10.23 23.05
N ARG A 85 -10.16 10.17 24.26
CA ARG A 85 -10.49 11.36 25.03
C ARG A 85 -9.25 11.94 25.71
N ARG A 86 -9.06 13.26 25.62
CA ARG A 86 -8.02 13.97 26.34
C ARG A 86 -8.24 13.79 27.85
N GLN A 87 -7.22 13.33 28.55
CA GLN A 87 -7.28 13.14 30.00
C GLN A 87 -6.48 14.22 30.72
N GLY A 88 -7.00 14.68 31.86
CA GLY A 88 -6.29 15.61 32.74
C GLY A 88 -5.26 14.90 33.62
N ARG A 89 -4.54 15.70 34.42
CA ARG A 89 -3.59 15.20 35.43
C ARG A 89 -4.32 14.25 36.41
N GLY A 90 -3.73 13.08 36.69
CA GLY A 90 -4.32 12.07 37.59
C GLY A 90 -5.32 11.11 36.91
N GLY A 91 -5.55 11.21 35.61
CA GLY A 91 -6.31 10.23 34.86
C GLY A 91 -5.63 8.85 34.81
N LYS A 92 -6.42 7.77 34.80
CA LYS A 92 -5.91 6.37 34.78
C LYS A 92 -5.33 5.96 33.42
N GLY A 93 -5.32 6.84 32.41
CA GLY A 93 -4.98 6.49 31.04
C GLY A 93 -6.09 5.67 30.36
N ALA A 94 -5.87 5.36 29.08
CA ALA A 94 -6.75 4.49 28.29
C ALA A 94 -5.94 3.37 27.65
N LYS A 95 -6.49 2.14 27.63
CA LYS A 95 -5.86 1.04 26.87
C LYS A 95 -5.92 1.37 25.38
N GLY A 96 -4.79 1.35 24.69
CA GLY A 96 -4.69 1.58 23.24
C GLY A 96 -5.16 0.38 22.39
N GLY A 97 -5.30 -0.80 22.98
CA GLY A 97 -5.77 -2.00 22.30
C GLY A 97 -5.94 -3.18 23.25
N ALA A 98 -6.67 -4.20 22.81
CA ALA A 98 -6.59 -5.54 23.36
C ALA A 98 -5.66 -6.36 22.45
N THR A 99 -4.70 -7.03 23.05
CA THR A 99 -3.76 -7.93 22.38
C THR A 99 -4.11 -9.39 22.68
N ARG A 100 -3.48 -10.32 21.97
CA ARG A 100 -3.49 -11.75 22.34
C ARG A 100 -2.57 -11.97 23.55
N ASP A 101 -2.66 -13.14 24.15
CA ASP A 101 -1.71 -13.55 25.16
C ASP A 101 -0.29 -13.50 24.56
N GLU A 102 0.66 -12.92 25.29
CA GLU A 102 2.06 -12.71 24.87
C GLU A 102 2.28 -11.66 23.76
N ASP A 103 1.26 -10.91 23.31
CA ASP A 103 1.37 -9.83 22.32
C ASP A 103 1.23 -8.47 23.01
N PHE A 104 1.85 -7.43 22.44
CA PHE A 104 1.78 -6.05 22.93
C PHE A 104 1.76 -5.06 21.76
N ILE A 105 1.25 -3.86 22.00
CA ILE A 105 1.30 -2.79 21.00
C ILE A 105 2.72 -2.24 20.95
N GLU A 106 3.34 -2.39 19.80
CA GLU A 106 4.71 -1.94 19.55
C GLU A 106 4.75 -0.55 18.90
N HIS A 107 3.81 -0.27 18.00
CA HIS A 107 3.73 1.00 17.30
C HIS A 107 2.34 1.61 17.40
N ILE A 108 2.29 2.92 17.64
CA ILE A 108 1.11 3.76 17.53
C ILE A 108 1.50 5.06 16.88
N PHE A 109 0.78 5.46 15.84
CA PHE A 109 0.99 6.74 15.14
C PHE A 109 -0.34 7.23 14.55
N ILE A 110 -0.38 8.50 14.20
CA ILE A 110 -1.54 9.15 13.59
C ILE A 110 -1.25 9.32 12.12
N ALA A 111 -2.23 8.99 11.27
CA ALA A 111 -2.19 9.18 9.84
C ALA A 111 -3.59 9.58 9.34
N SER A 112 -3.68 10.26 8.19
CA SER A 112 -4.94 10.50 7.51
C SER A 112 -5.46 9.21 6.84
N THR A 113 -6.77 9.08 6.72
CA THR A 113 -7.39 7.99 5.94
C THR A 113 -6.89 7.96 4.50
N HIS A 114 -6.51 9.10 3.92
CA HIS A 114 -5.99 9.23 2.55
C HIS A 114 -4.48 8.98 2.44
N ASP A 115 -3.77 8.84 3.55
CA ASP A 115 -2.34 8.52 3.53
C ASP A 115 -2.10 7.10 2.98
N THR A 116 -0.92 6.89 2.43
CA THR A 116 -0.42 5.57 2.03
C THR A 116 0.70 5.13 2.96
N MET A 117 0.50 3.96 3.59
CA MET A 117 1.50 3.31 4.41
C MET A 117 2.47 2.49 3.58
N LEU A 118 3.76 2.72 3.74
CA LEU A 118 4.83 1.89 3.21
C LEU A 118 5.32 0.93 4.31
N PHE A 119 5.34 -0.34 3.99
CA PHE A 119 5.79 -1.43 4.87
C PHE A 119 7.10 -1.99 4.35
N PHE A 120 8.15 -1.93 5.14
CA PHE A 120 9.47 -2.45 4.77
C PHE A 120 9.76 -3.74 5.51
N SER A 121 10.01 -4.81 4.76
CA SER A 121 10.26 -6.11 5.34
C SER A 121 11.73 -6.35 5.67
N GLN A 122 11.98 -7.30 6.56
CA GLN A 122 13.30 -7.75 6.98
C GLN A 122 14.20 -8.17 5.80
N MET A 123 13.58 -8.77 4.77
CA MET A 123 14.26 -9.17 3.53
C MET A 123 14.42 -8.03 2.51
N GLY A 124 14.12 -6.79 2.88
CA GLY A 124 14.36 -5.60 2.05
C GLY A 124 13.31 -5.36 0.97
N LYS A 125 12.08 -5.84 1.11
CA LYS A 125 10.95 -5.50 0.24
C LYS A 125 10.15 -4.34 0.80
N CYS A 126 9.49 -3.61 -0.10
CA CYS A 126 8.49 -2.58 0.22
C CYS A 126 7.13 -2.99 -0.29
N PHE A 127 6.10 -2.81 0.55
CA PHE A 127 4.69 -3.00 0.22
C PHE A 127 3.93 -1.72 0.54
N TRP A 128 2.80 -1.51 -0.11
CA TRP A 128 1.92 -0.37 0.09
C TRP A 128 0.56 -0.81 0.60
N LEU A 129 -0.03 0.00 1.45
CA LEU A 129 -1.40 -0.17 1.89
C LEU A 129 -1.99 1.21 2.18
N PRO A 130 -3.02 1.65 1.44
CA PRO A 130 -3.77 2.85 1.79
C PRO A 130 -4.37 2.73 3.19
N VAL A 131 -4.30 3.80 3.97
CA VAL A 131 -4.78 3.81 5.37
C VAL A 131 -6.26 3.44 5.46
N TYR A 132 -7.08 3.89 4.50
CA TYR A 132 -8.50 3.54 4.47
C TYR A 132 -8.78 2.04 4.33
N GLN A 133 -7.83 1.26 3.78
CA GLN A 133 -7.95 -0.20 3.67
C GLN A 133 -7.57 -0.94 4.97
N ILE A 134 -6.91 -0.26 5.90
CA ILE A 134 -6.62 -0.83 7.23
C ILE A 134 -7.94 -1.05 7.96
N PRO A 135 -8.18 -2.24 8.55
CA PRO A 135 -9.43 -2.53 9.22
C PRO A 135 -9.71 -1.53 10.33
N GLU A 136 -10.89 -0.95 10.28
CA GLU A 136 -11.40 -0.14 11.37
C GLU A 136 -11.71 -1.01 12.59
N GLY A 137 -11.37 -0.52 13.75
CA GLY A 137 -11.61 -1.23 14.99
C GLY A 137 -11.75 -0.28 16.14
N THR A 138 -12.58 -0.68 17.10
CA THR A 138 -12.66 0.01 18.39
C THR A 138 -11.34 -0.10 19.14
N ARG A 139 -11.16 0.74 20.14
CA ARG A 139 -9.98 0.74 21.01
C ARG A 139 -9.66 -0.63 21.62
N THR A 140 -10.67 -1.46 21.87
CA THR A 140 -10.52 -2.79 22.46
C THR A 140 -10.41 -3.95 21.46
N SER A 141 -10.56 -3.70 20.16
CA SER A 141 -10.40 -4.74 19.13
C SER A 141 -8.94 -5.15 18.97
N LYS A 142 -8.70 -6.37 18.48
CA LYS A 142 -7.36 -6.94 18.28
C LYS A 142 -6.74 -6.59 16.92
N GLY A 143 -7.52 -6.06 15.97
CA GLY A 143 -7.08 -5.83 14.60
C GLY A 143 -7.02 -7.10 13.74
N ARG A 144 -6.39 -6.99 12.56
CA ARG A 144 -6.14 -8.11 11.64
C ARG A 144 -4.65 -8.27 11.38
N ALA A 145 -4.22 -9.49 11.10
CA ALA A 145 -2.83 -9.76 10.75
C ALA A 145 -2.47 -9.08 9.42
N ILE A 146 -1.36 -8.39 9.41
CA ILE A 146 -0.82 -7.64 8.26
C ILE A 146 -0.61 -8.55 7.03
N GLN A 147 -0.22 -9.82 7.28
CA GLN A 147 -0.03 -10.84 6.23
C GLN A 147 -1.29 -11.14 5.41
N ASN A 148 -2.48 -10.81 5.94
CA ASN A 148 -3.75 -10.96 5.22
C ASN A 148 -4.07 -9.74 4.33
N MET A 149 -3.28 -8.68 4.42
CA MET A 149 -3.54 -7.41 3.74
C MET A 149 -2.50 -7.11 2.67
N ILE A 150 -1.27 -7.58 2.87
CA ILE A 150 -0.15 -7.44 1.93
C ILE A 150 0.42 -8.82 1.60
N SER A 151 1.00 -8.97 0.41
CA SER A 151 1.60 -10.25 -0.05
C SER A 151 2.96 -10.52 0.61
N LEU A 152 2.98 -10.51 1.96
CA LEU A 152 4.19 -10.77 2.74
C LEU A 152 4.48 -12.28 2.76
N PRO A 153 5.71 -12.73 2.42
CA PRO A 153 6.12 -14.12 2.58
C PRO A 153 6.00 -14.60 4.04
N PRO A 154 5.70 -15.89 4.28
CA PRO A 154 5.49 -16.41 5.64
C PRO A 154 6.69 -16.25 6.58
N ASP A 155 7.90 -16.29 6.01
CA ASP A 155 9.17 -16.21 6.76
C ASP A 155 9.72 -14.78 6.85
N ASP A 156 8.99 -13.78 6.33
CA ASP A 156 9.41 -12.39 6.36
C ASP A 156 8.61 -11.59 7.40
N LYS A 157 9.21 -10.54 7.94
CA LYS A 157 8.60 -9.66 8.95
C LYS A 157 8.71 -8.21 8.52
N ILE A 158 7.77 -7.38 8.96
CA ILE A 158 7.87 -5.94 8.75
C ILE A 158 8.74 -5.32 9.84
N MET A 159 9.72 -4.55 9.43
CA MET A 159 10.70 -3.90 10.30
C MET A 159 10.52 -2.39 10.39
N ALA A 160 9.88 -1.77 9.40
CA ALA A 160 9.64 -0.33 9.41
C ALA A 160 8.34 0.03 8.72
N TYR A 161 7.75 1.12 9.18
CA TYR A 161 6.49 1.69 8.73
C TYR A 161 6.73 3.16 8.44
N ILE A 162 6.34 3.62 7.25
CA ILE A 162 6.42 5.03 6.86
C ILE A 162 5.07 5.42 6.27
N ASP A 163 4.47 6.45 6.80
CA ASP A 163 3.28 7.09 6.23
C ASP A 163 3.70 8.16 5.23
N ILE A 164 3.01 8.25 4.12
CA ILE A 164 3.18 9.28 3.10
C ILE A 164 1.80 9.79 2.72
N HIS A 165 1.63 11.08 2.83
CA HIS A 165 0.35 11.73 2.57
C HIS A 165 -0.05 11.61 1.11
N ASP A 166 0.85 11.94 0.19
CA ASP A 166 0.58 11.90 -1.25
C ASP A 166 1.82 11.38 -2.01
N LEU A 167 1.63 10.27 -2.72
CA LEU A 167 2.65 9.68 -3.59
C LEU A 167 2.67 10.32 -4.99
N GLU A 168 1.70 11.18 -5.32
CA GLU A 168 1.61 11.91 -6.59
C GLU A 168 2.18 13.33 -6.48
N ASP A 169 2.42 13.84 -5.26
CA ASP A 169 3.10 15.13 -5.04
C ASP A 169 4.55 15.06 -5.52
N GLU A 170 4.79 15.52 -6.75
CA GLU A 170 6.11 15.50 -7.39
C GLU A 170 7.17 16.28 -6.58
N ALA A 171 6.81 17.35 -5.88
CA ALA A 171 7.74 18.10 -5.06
C ALA A 171 8.17 17.27 -3.86
N PHE A 172 7.22 16.70 -3.13
CA PHE A 172 7.50 15.88 -1.96
C PHE A 172 8.35 14.65 -2.30
N ILE A 173 7.95 13.86 -3.31
CA ILE A 173 8.63 12.59 -3.64
C ILE A 173 10.05 12.77 -4.17
N ASN A 174 10.36 13.92 -4.79
CA ASN A 174 11.69 14.22 -5.32
C ASN A 174 12.62 14.87 -4.27
N GLU A 175 12.06 15.58 -3.28
CA GLU A 175 12.84 16.27 -2.25
C GLU A 175 13.06 15.42 -0.99
N HIS A 176 12.30 14.32 -0.83
CA HIS A 176 12.41 13.43 0.32
C HIS A 176 13.09 12.11 -0.02
N TYR A 177 13.69 11.52 1.00
CA TYR A 177 14.47 10.30 0.88
C TYR A 177 14.07 9.28 1.95
N LEU A 178 14.24 8.02 1.60
CA LEU A 178 14.21 6.92 2.56
C LEU A 178 15.64 6.48 2.85
N VAL A 179 16.01 6.52 4.12
CA VAL A 179 17.30 6.07 4.61
C VAL A 179 17.12 4.71 5.28
N PHE A 180 17.80 3.71 4.74
CA PHE A 180 17.77 2.32 5.17
C PHE A 180 19.01 1.99 5.99
N CYS A 181 18.84 1.18 7.02
CA CYS A 181 19.94 0.65 7.82
C CYS A 181 19.76 -0.86 8.02
N THR A 182 20.84 -1.63 7.84
CA THR A 182 20.85 -3.07 8.10
C THR A 182 21.56 -3.40 9.41
N LYS A 183 21.36 -4.61 9.94
CA LYS A 183 22.00 -5.08 11.16
C LYS A 183 23.52 -5.13 11.05
N LYS A 184 24.06 -5.44 9.86
CA LYS A 184 25.50 -5.47 9.61
C LYS A 184 26.13 -4.12 9.28
N GLY A 185 25.39 -3.02 9.49
CA GLY A 185 25.94 -1.66 9.41
C GLY A 185 25.94 -1.06 8.01
N THR A 186 25.23 -1.66 7.06
CA THR A 186 25.03 -1.07 5.74
C THR A 186 23.99 0.03 5.82
N ILE A 187 24.27 1.17 5.18
CA ILE A 187 23.34 2.28 5.01
C ILE A 187 23.08 2.55 3.54
N LYS A 188 21.86 2.93 3.23
CA LYS A 188 21.44 3.30 1.87
C LYS A 188 20.46 4.45 1.91
N LYS A 189 20.53 5.34 0.93
CA LYS A 189 19.55 6.42 0.71
C LYS A 189 18.94 6.29 -0.67
N THR A 190 17.61 6.39 -0.77
CA THR A 190 16.85 6.31 -2.03
C THR A 190 15.77 7.40 -2.01
N THR A 191 15.51 8.06 -3.16
CA THR A 191 14.43 9.04 -3.26
C THR A 191 13.06 8.38 -3.06
N VAL A 192 12.10 9.10 -2.49
CA VAL A 192 10.72 8.62 -2.32
C VAL A 192 10.07 8.34 -3.68
N GLU A 193 10.43 9.10 -4.74
CA GLU A 193 9.98 8.89 -6.12
C GLU A 193 10.15 7.41 -6.57
N ALA A 194 11.23 6.77 -6.18
CA ALA A 194 11.46 5.37 -6.51
C ALA A 194 10.36 4.42 -5.97
N PHE A 195 9.54 4.89 -5.03
CA PHE A 195 8.44 4.17 -4.39
C PHE A 195 7.06 4.74 -4.72
N SER A 196 6.95 5.72 -5.63
CA SER A 196 5.68 6.38 -5.98
C SER A 196 4.70 5.50 -6.77
N ARG A 197 5.15 4.33 -7.27
CA ARG A 197 4.32 3.43 -8.08
C ARG A 197 4.04 2.12 -7.35
N PRO A 198 2.92 2.02 -6.62
CA PRO A 198 2.52 0.83 -5.87
C PRO A 198 2.41 -0.42 -6.75
N ARG A 199 2.80 -1.58 -6.19
CA ARG A 199 2.61 -2.90 -6.81
C ARG A 199 2.11 -3.90 -5.77
N ALA A 200 1.07 -4.66 -6.11
CA ALA A 200 0.45 -5.63 -5.20
C ALA A 200 1.42 -6.65 -4.59
N ASN A 201 2.42 -7.09 -5.36
CA ASN A 201 3.42 -8.07 -4.90
C ASN A 201 4.62 -7.45 -4.20
N GLY A 202 4.57 -6.14 -3.93
CA GLY A 202 5.70 -5.39 -3.41
C GLY A 202 6.86 -5.24 -4.42
N ILE A 203 7.87 -4.50 -4.02
CA ILE A 203 9.10 -4.30 -4.80
C ILE A 203 10.32 -4.49 -3.92
N VAL A 204 11.48 -4.75 -4.54
CA VAL A 204 12.75 -4.69 -3.83
C VAL A 204 13.06 -3.23 -3.48
N ALA A 205 13.24 -2.96 -2.20
CA ALA A 205 13.62 -1.65 -1.67
C ALA A 205 15.13 -1.54 -1.44
N ILE A 206 15.76 -2.62 -1.06
CA ILE A 206 17.21 -2.74 -0.85
C ILE A 206 17.61 -4.20 -1.10
N ASN A 207 18.76 -4.42 -1.73
CA ASN A 207 19.37 -5.75 -1.79
C ASN A 207 20.15 -6.00 -0.49
N ILE A 208 19.69 -6.97 0.27
CA ILE A 208 20.30 -7.36 1.53
C ILE A 208 21.35 -8.43 1.27
N ALA A 209 22.55 -8.29 1.84
CA ALA A 209 23.60 -9.28 1.76
C ALA A 209 23.21 -10.56 2.52
N GLU A 210 23.80 -11.70 2.13
CA GLU A 210 23.53 -12.97 2.81
C GLU A 210 23.89 -12.89 4.31
N GLY A 211 22.96 -13.32 5.14
CA GLY A 211 23.09 -13.28 6.59
C GLY A 211 22.97 -11.89 7.21
N ASP A 212 22.49 -10.88 6.45
CA ASP A 212 22.14 -9.55 6.96
C ASP A 212 20.61 -9.38 6.95
N GLU A 213 20.09 -8.36 7.61
CA GLU A 213 18.68 -8.07 7.74
C GLU A 213 18.45 -6.56 7.76
N LEU A 214 17.33 -6.11 7.19
CA LEU A 214 16.90 -4.73 7.36
C LEU A 214 16.56 -4.48 8.83
N LEU A 215 17.10 -3.41 9.40
CA LEU A 215 16.84 -3.02 10.79
C LEU A 215 15.86 -1.87 10.87
N ALA A 216 16.07 -0.82 10.09
CA ALA A 216 15.26 0.40 10.18
C ALA A 216 15.20 1.13 8.84
N VAL A 217 14.12 1.86 8.63
CA VAL A 217 13.94 2.85 7.56
C VAL A 217 13.45 4.14 8.17
N ARG A 218 13.95 5.27 7.67
CA ARG A 218 13.52 6.61 8.10
C ARG A 218 13.28 7.49 6.89
N LEU A 219 12.21 8.28 6.95
CA LEU A 219 11.94 9.36 6.00
C LEU A 219 12.78 10.58 6.38
N THR A 220 13.42 11.20 5.40
CA THR A 220 14.27 12.38 5.59
C THR A 220 14.06 13.39 4.45
N ASN A 221 14.41 14.65 4.72
CA ASN A 221 14.31 15.76 3.76
C ASN A 221 15.66 16.10 3.09
N GLY A 222 16.63 15.18 3.16
CA GLY A 222 17.97 15.39 2.58
C GLY A 222 18.93 16.20 3.45
N ASN A 223 18.47 16.80 4.55
CA ASN A 223 19.27 17.69 5.43
C ASN A 223 19.26 17.20 6.89
N CYS A 224 19.32 15.90 7.10
CA CYS A 224 19.32 15.30 8.43
C CYS A 224 20.74 14.89 8.86
N GLU A 225 20.92 14.76 10.16
CA GLU A 225 22.03 14.03 10.78
C GLU A 225 21.56 12.59 11.03
N VAL A 226 22.37 11.63 10.61
CA VAL A 226 22.12 10.20 10.86
C VAL A 226 23.00 9.74 12.01
N MET A 227 22.42 9.03 12.97
CA MET A 227 23.15 8.38 14.04
C MET A 227 22.84 6.89 14.04
N MET A 228 23.88 6.07 14.06
CA MET A 228 23.79 4.61 14.16
C MET A 228 24.53 4.16 15.42
N ALA A 229 23.95 3.23 16.17
CA ALA A 229 24.53 2.65 17.36
C ALA A 229 24.64 1.15 17.23
N VAL A 230 25.74 0.57 17.74
CA VAL A 230 26.01 -0.86 17.71
C VAL A 230 26.01 -1.46 19.12
N LYS A 231 25.77 -2.77 19.19
CA LYS A 231 25.63 -3.54 20.42
C LYS A 231 26.89 -3.45 21.33
N SER A 232 28.05 -3.31 20.72
CA SER A 232 29.33 -3.11 21.45
C SER A 232 29.42 -1.75 22.17
N GLY A 233 28.41 -0.90 22.07
CA GLY A 233 28.35 0.40 22.75
C GLY A 233 28.98 1.55 21.98
N ARG A 234 29.42 1.34 20.74
CA ARG A 234 29.92 2.40 19.86
C ARG A 234 28.76 3.05 19.10
N ALA A 235 28.91 4.30 18.72
CA ALA A 235 27.98 5.01 17.86
C ALA A 235 28.74 5.91 16.89
N ILE A 236 28.11 6.14 15.73
CA ILE A 236 28.59 7.10 14.74
C ILE A 236 27.50 8.08 14.42
N ARG A 237 27.86 9.35 14.21
CA ARG A 237 26.98 10.41 13.73
C ARG A 237 27.61 11.07 12.51
N PHE A 238 26.82 11.28 11.47
CA PHE A 238 27.26 11.95 10.25
C PHE A 238 26.09 12.61 9.52
N PRO A 239 26.35 13.69 8.75
CA PRO A 239 25.31 14.29 7.93
C PRO A 239 24.89 13.36 6.80
N GLU A 240 23.59 13.31 6.54
CA GLU A 240 22.95 12.50 5.51
C GLU A 240 23.53 12.74 4.11
N GLU A 241 24.05 13.93 3.83
CA GLU A 241 24.70 14.30 2.56
C GLU A 241 25.87 13.39 2.19
N LYS A 242 26.54 12.76 3.18
CA LYS A 242 27.61 11.80 2.96
C LYS A 242 27.13 10.48 2.32
N VAL A 243 25.84 10.20 2.40
CA VAL A 243 25.23 9.04 1.76
C VAL A 243 24.57 9.51 0.45
N ARG A 244 25.20 9.18 -0.68
CA ARG A 244 24.63 9.52 -1.99
C ARG A 244 23.32 8.76 -2.22
N PRO A 245 22.33 9.37 -2.89
CA PRO A 245 21.14 8.65 -3.33
C PRO A 245 21.48 7.50 -4.29
N MET A 246 20.83 6.36 -4.11
CA MET A 246 21.04 5.13 -4.88
C MET A 246 19.71 4.52 -5.31
N GLY A 247 19.72 3.77 -6.40
CA GLY A 247 18.54 3.05 -6.87
C GLY A 247 18.08 1.96 -5.91
N ARG A 248 16.84 1.50 -6.03
CA ARG A 248 16.20 0.52 -5.13
C ARG A 248 16.99 -0.78 -5.00
N THR A 249 17.53 -1.30 -6.10
CA THR A 249 18.26 -2.58 -6.14
C THR A 249 19.71 -2.48 -5.69
N ALA A 250 20.19 -1.31 -5.22
CA ALA A 250 21.52 -1.19 -4.65
C ALA A 250 21.55 -1.82 -3.25
N THR A 251 22.70 -2.35 -2.85
CA THR A 251 22.95 -2.87 -1.50
C THR A 251 23.18 -1.74 -0.49
N GLY A 252 23.82 -0.66 -0.89
CA GLY A 252 24.19 0.44 -0.02
C GLY A 252 25.70 0.56 0.16
N VAL A 253 26.10 1.30 1.18
CA VAL A 253 27.50 1.51 1.60
C VAL A 253 27.67 1.21 3.09
N ILE A 254 28.90 1.01 3.53
CA ILE A 254 29.18 0.82 4.96
C ILE A 254 28.92 2.14 5.68
N GLY A 255 27.96 2.13 6.62
CA GLY A 255 27.63 3.27 7.48
C GLY A 255 28.42 3.25 8.78
N ILE A 256 28.64 2.07 9.35
CA ILE A 256 29.44 1.85 10.55
C ILE A 256 30.18 0.50 10.44
N GLU A 257 31.44 0.46 10.87
CA GLU A 257 32.18 -0.77 10.97
C GLU A 257 31.89 -1.47 12.31
N LEU A 258 31.54 -2.74 12.23
CA LEU A 258 31.31 -3.58 13.39
C LEU A 258 32.66 -4.01 14.06
N ALA A 259 32.62 -4.31 15.35
CA ALA A 259 33.80 -4.72 16.09
C ALA A 259 34.27 -6.13 15.69
N ASP A 260 33.30 -7.03 15.50
CA ASP A 260 33.48 -8.43 15.14
C ASP A 260 32.16 -8.96 14.51
N ASP A 261 32.14 -10.25 14.17
CA ASP A 261 30.99 -10.90 13.54
C ASP A 261 29.77 -11.05 14.48
N GLN A 262 29.94 -10.86 15.78
CA GLN A 262 28.88 -10.93 16.79
C GLN A 262 28.28 -9.56 17.11
N ASP A 263 28.94 -8.48 16.64
CA ASP A 263 28.44 -7.12 16.79
C ASP A 263 27.38 -6.82 15.75
N GLU A 264 26.41 -6.00 16.12
CA GLU A 264 25.28 -5.64 15.25
C GLU A 264 24.81 -4.21 15.53
N VAL A 265 24.26 -3.56 14.52
CA VAL A 265 23.57 -2.30 14.72
C VAL A 265 22.28 -2.56 15.49
N VAL A 266 22.09 -1.81 16.58
CA VAL A 266 20.90 -1.92 17.43
C VAL A 266 19.86 -0.82 17.15
N GLY A 267 20.25 0.24 16.47
CA GLY A 267 19.33 1.30 16.12
C GLY A 267 19.92 2.36 15.19
N MET A 268 19.04 2.99 14.44
CA MET A 268 19.31 4.17 13.63
C MET A 268 18.27 5.23 13.90
N ILE A 269 18.71 6.45 14.12
CA ILE A 269 17.86 7.64 14.24
C ILE A 269 18.30 8.71 13.25
N THR A 270 17.37 9.57 12.87
CA THR A 270 17.63 10.76 12.05
C THR A 270 17.13 11.98 12.79
N VAL A 271 17.90 13.06 12.75
CA VAL A 271 17.59 14.33 13.40
C VAL A 271 17.80 15.44 12.38
N GLU A 272 16.82 16.31 12.23
CA GLU A 272 16.96 17.47 11.35
C GLU A 272 18.05 18.39 11.84
N LYS A 273 18.79 18.96 10.90
CA LYS A 273 19.88 19.87 11.21
C LYS A 273 19.32 21.14 11.86
N GLY A 274 19.73 21.37 13.10
CA GLY A 274 19.28 22.53 13.89
C GLY A 274 18.11 22.23 14.85
N ASP A 275 17.57 21.05 14.86
CA ASP A 275 16.62 20.61 15.89
C ASP A 275 17.35 20.49 17.24
N LYS A 276 16.95 21.34 18.19
CA LYS A 276 17.53 21.40 19.55
C LYS A 276 16.67 20.69 20.59
N GLU A 277 15.49 20.22 20.20
CA GLU A 277 14.51 19.64 21.12
C GLU A 277 14.63 18.11 21.20
N LYS A 278 15.17 17.46 20.17
CA LYS A 278 15.41 16.00 20.20
C LYS A 278 16.62 15.67 21.06
N THR A 279 16.36 14.94 22.13
CA THR A 279 17.38 14.31 22.96
C THR A 279 17.52 12.85 22.57
N VAL A 280 18.75 12.37 22.42
CA VAL A 280 19.09 10.97 22.09
C VAL A 280 19.45 10.24 23.36
#